data_62d543849a23ef40da99363b66f2eae4
#
_entry.id   62d543849a23ef40da99363b66f2eae4
#
_cell.length_a   1.000
_cell.length_b   1.000
_cell.length_c   1.000
_cell.angle_alpha   90.00
_cell.angle_beta   90.00
_cell.angle_gamma   90.00
#
_symmetry.space_group_name_H-M   'P 1'
#
loop_
_entity.id
_entity.type
_entity.pdbx_description
1 polymer ?
#
loop_
_entity_poly.entity_id
_entity_poly.type
_entity_poly.pdbx_seq_one_letter_code
_entity_poly.pdbx_strand_id
1 'polypeptide(L)'
;MDELPDFSKPIRAVTRLNPVDHYLTGSWEALGAGAPVLVALAQLTSQAIIDQPNVELGQLSWEARAILYSALKRGMIEIKGSHTAFEAPARMLAVYIELDEAQTIGFRDPADSEVTVRFLEGFRQLCSAGLVLHHTHRDFSLSTKGFALARTIAKEDVQPWIDQGREFGLHD
;
A
#
# COMPACT_ATOMS: atom_id res chain seq x y z
N MET A 1 -41.15 -10.48 -10.16
CA MET A 1 -40.36 -9.64 -11.10
C MET A 1 -40.07 -8.37 -10.32
N ASP A 2 -38.85 -8.27 -9.79
CA ASP A 2 -38.40 -7.05 -9.13
C ASP A 2 -38.19 -5.97 -10.20
N GLU A 3 -38.94 -4.86 -10.08
CA GLU A 3 -38.75 -3.70 -10.92
C GLU A 3 -37.32 -3.18 -10.72
N LEU A 4 -36.57 -3.07 -11.81
CA LEU A 4 -35.26 -2.43 -11.82
C LEU A 4 -35.40 -0.98 -11.32
N PRO A 5 -34.49 -0.51 -10.44
CA PRO A 5 -34.54 0.85 -9.93
C PRO A 5 -34.49 1.88 -11.09
N ASP A 6 -35.45 2.79 -11.06
CA ASP A 6 -35.55 3.89 -12.02
C ASP A 6 -34.44 4.94 -11.77
N PHE A 7 -33.38 4.87 -12.56
CA PHE A 7 -32.25 5.80 -12.52
C PHE A 7 -32.52 7.15 -13.20
N SER A 8 -33.72 7.38 -13.73
CA SER A 8 -34.08 8.65 -14.38
C SER A 8 -34.53 9.74 -13.38
N LYS A 9 -34.76 9.37 -12.12
CA LYS A 9 -35.14 10.36 -11.10
C LYS A 9 -33.94 11.16 -10.62
N PRO A 10 -33.98 12.50 -10.69
CA PRO A 10 -32.90 13.32 -10.18
C PRO A 10 -32.67 13.03 -8.69
N ILE A 11 -31.40 12.93 -8.30
CA ILE A 11 -30.95 12.66 -6.93
C ILE A 11 -31.34 13.83 -6.00
N ARG A 12 -32.63 14.05 -5.78
CA ARG A 12 -33.16 15.05 -4.83
C ARG A 12 -33.14 14.53 -3.38
N ALA A 13 -32.86 13.25 -3.18
CA ALA A 13 -32.82 12.65 -1.85
C ALA A 13 -31.59 13.05 -1.01
N VAL A 14 -30.54 13.57 -1.66
CA VAL A 14 -29.27 13.93 -0.99
C VAL A 14 -29.42 15.16 -0.07
N THR A 15 -30.37 16.07 -0.33
CA THR A 15 -30.62 17.28 0.50
C THR A 15 -31.27 16.98 1.86
N ARG A 16 -31.69 15.76 2.16
CA ARG A 16 -32.24 15.35 3.45
C ARG A 16 -31.24 14.68 4.39
N LEU A 17 -29.98 14.61 4.00
CA LEU A 17 -28.93 13.91 4.75
C LEU A 17 -28.08 14.87 5.61
N ASN A 18 -28.66 15.95 6.12
CA ASN A 18 -27.98 16.90 7.02
C ASN A 18 -27.33 16.26 8.28
N PRO A 19 -27.82 15.13 8.85
CA PRO A 19 -27.06 14.44 9.89
C PRO A 19 -25.83 13.70 9.38
N VAL A 20 -25.64 13.60 8.05
CA VAL A 20 -24.60 12.82 7.40
C VAL A 20 -23.42 13.69 6.96
N ASP A 21 -23.49 15.02 7.10
CA ASP A 21 -22.41 15.91 6.67
C ASP A 21 -21.09 15.58 7.38
N HIS A 22 -21.11 15.32 8.68
CA HIS A 22 -19.91 14.87 9.41
C HIS A 22 -19.41 13.51 8.93
N TYR A 23 -20.32 12.60 8.60
CA TYR A 23 -19.97 11.30 8.09
C TYR A 23 -19.41 11.37 6.66
N LEU A 24 -20.00 12.21 5.81
CA LEU A 24 -19.51 12.47 4.45
C LEU A 24 -18.17 13.20 4.46
N THR A 25 -17.98 14.18 5.33
CA THR A 25 -16.69 14.88 5.49
C THR A 25 -15.62 13.90 5.92
N GLY A 26 -15.86 13.07 6.93
CA GLY A 26 -14.93 12.02 7.34
C GLY A 26 -14.66 10.99 6.23
N SER A 27 -15.65 10.66 5.39
CA SER A 27 -15.48 9.78 4.24
C SER A 27 -14.61 10.42 3.14
N TRP A 28 -14.75 11.71 2.87
CA TRP A 28 -13.90 12.44 1.92
C TRP A 28 -12.46 12.55 2.41
N GLU A 29 -12.24 12.81 3.69
CA GLU A 29 -10.91 12.79 4.30
C GLU A 29 -10.28 11.39 4.21
N ALA A 30 -11.05 10.34 4.51
CA ALA A 30 -10.60 8.97 4.39
C ALA A 30 -10.26 8.59 2.94
N LEU A 31 -11.06 9.03 1.96
CA LEU A 31 -10.76 8.85 0.53
C LEU A 31 -9.47 9.58 0.15
N GLY A 32 -9.31 10.83 0.61
CA GLY A 32 -8.08 11.61 0.39
C GLY A 32 -6.83 10.98 1.00
N ALA A 33 -6.99 10.19 2.07
CA ALA A 33 -5.92 9.39 2.68
C ALA A 33 -5.72 8.01 2.04
N GLY A 34 -6.47 7.66 0.98
CA GLY A 34 -6.37 6.38 0.29
C GLY A 34 -7.03 5.21 1.04
N ALA A 35 -7.98 5.48 1.94
CA ALA A 35 -8.61 4.44 2.75
C ALA A 35 -9.17 3.24 1.98
N PRO A 36 -9.84 3.38 0.81
CA PRO A 36 -10.33 2.22 0.07
C PRO A 36 -9.23 1.25 -0.33
N VAL A 37 -8.07 1.74 -0.77
CA VAL A 37 -6.91 0.92 -1.12
C VAL A 37 -6.32 0.27 0.13
N LEU A 38 -6.15 1.03 1.21
CA LEU A 38 -5.63 0.52 2.48
C LEU A 38 -6.52 -0.57 3.06
N VAL A 39 -7.85 -0.41 3.01
CA VAL A 39 -8.81 -1.44 3.43
C VAL A 39 -8.68 -2.69 2.57
N ALA A 40 -8.56 -2.56 1.26
CA ALA A 40 -8.38 -3.69 0.35
C ALA A 40 -7.07 -4.45 0.65
N LEU A 41 -5.96 -3.75 0.86
CA LEU A 41 -4.68 -4.36 1.24
C LEU A 41 -4.76 -5.06 2.60
N ALA A 42 -5.40 -4.43 3.59
CA ALA A 42 -5.64 -5.03 4.91
C ALA A 42 -6.49 -6.30 4.83
N GLN A 43 -7.53 -6.30 3.97
CA GLN A 43 -8.36 -7.49 3.74
C GLN A 43 -7.56 -8.64 3.11
N LEU A 44 -6.66 -8.35 2.16
CA LEU A 44 -5.78 -9.36 1.58
C LEU A 44 -4.88 -9.99 2.65
N THR A 45 -4.29 -9.20 3.54
CA THR A 45 -3.46 -9.73 4.63
C THR A 45 -4.28 -10.59 5.59
N SER A 46 -5.49 -10.17 5.93
CA SER A 46 -6.40 -10.90 6.81
C SER A 46 -6.84 -12.23 6.19
N GLN A 47 -7.16 -12.24 4.90
CA GLN A 47 -7.51 -13.45 4.18
C GLN A 47 -6.34 -14.43 4.12
N ALA A 48 -5.13 -13.94 3.90
CA ALA A 48 -3.92 -14.76 3.86
C ALA A 48 -3.60 -15.42 5.22
N ILE A 49 -3.99 -14.81 6.35
CA ILE A 49 -3.89 -15.45 7.68
C ILE A 49 -4.75 -16.71 7.74
N ILE A 50 -5.93 -16.67 7.12
CA ILE A 50 -6.88 -17.81 7.09
C ILE A 50 -6.40 -18.88 6.10
N ASP A 51 -6.07 -18.47 4.87
CA ASP A 51 -5.73 -19.35 3.76
C ASP A 51 -4.34 -19.95 3.87
N GLN A 52 -3.43 -19.27 4.56
CA GLN A 52 -2.03 -19.65 4.75
C GLN A 52 -1.33 -20.09 3.43
N PRO A 53 -1.37 -19.26 2.38
CA PRO A 53 -0.84 -19.63 1.08
C PRO A 53 0.66 -19.98 1.19
N ASN A 54 1.07 -21.00 0.43
CA ASN A 54 2.47 -21.34 0.28
C ASN A 54 3.00 -20.66 -0.98
N VAL A 55 3.79 -19.60 -0.81
CA VAL A 55 4.34 -18.81 -1.90
C VAL A 55 5.85 -18.91 -1.90
N GLU A 56 6.41 -19.26 -3.04
CA GLU A 56 7.85 -19.33 -3.26
C GLU A 56 8.37 -17.98 -3.81
N LEU A 57 9.64 -17.69 -3.56
CA LEU A 57 10.28 -16.46 -4.02
C LEU A 57 10.13 -16.25 -5.54
N GLY A 58 10.23 -17.33 -6.33
CA GLY A 58 10.10 -17.29 -7.79
C GLY A 58 8.74 -16.80 -8.30
N GLN A 59 7.70 -16.87 -7.48
CA GLN A 59 6.34 -16.42 -7.82
C GLN A 59 6.10 -14.92 -7.58
N LEU A 60 7.02 -14.26 -6.89
CA LEU A 60 6.95 -12.83 -6.60
C LEU A 60 7.61 -12.01 -7.71
N SER A 61 7.06 -10.83 -7.99
CA SER A 61 7.72 -9.85 -8.84
C SER A 61 9.03 -9.35 -8.22
N TRP A 62 9.88 -8.77 -9.02
CA TRP A 62 11.13 -8.21 -8.53
C TRP A 62 10.91 -7.04 -7.57
N GLU A 63 9.88 -6.22 -7.82
CA GLU A 63 9.47 -5.14 -6.91
C GLU A 63 9.06 -5.70 -5.54
N ALA A 64 8.27 -6.78 -5.52
CA ALA A 64 7.90 -7.45 -4.28
C ALA A 64 9.11 -7.98 -3.51
N ARG A 65 10.08 -8.59 -4.21
CA ARG A 65 11.34 -9.06 -3.60
C ARG A 65 12.18 -7.91 -3.08
N ALA A 66 12.26 -6.79 -3.82
CA ALA A 66 12.98 -5.60 -3.38
C ALA A 66 12.36 -4.99 -2.12
N ILE A 67 11.02 -4.96 -2.02
CA ILE A 67 10.31 -4.55 -0.81
C ILE A 67 10.66 -5.46 0.38
N LEU A 68 10.57 -6.79 0.20
CA LEU A 68 10.91 -7.75 1.25
C LEU A 68 12.34 -7.56 1.74
N TYR A 69 13.29 -7.48 0.82
CA TYR A 69 14.70 -7.30 1.18
C TYR A 69 14.94 -5.99 1.94
N SER A 70 14.39 -4.89 1.43
CA SER A 70 14.55 -3.56 2.06
C SER A 70 13.94 -3.51 3.46
N ALA A 71 12.82 -4.20 3.66
CA ALA A 71 12.15 -4.25 4.96
C ALA A 71 12.82 -5.21 5.97
N LEU A 72 13.76 -6.05 5.56
CA LEU A 72 14.33 -7.10 6.42
C LEU A 72 14.89 -6.59 7.75
N LYS A 73 15.50 -5.40 7.76
CA LYS A 73 16.21 -4.88 8.94
C LYS A 73 15.25 -4.48 10.06
N ARG A 74 14.15 -3.78 9.75
CA ARG A 74 13.17 -3.27 10.72
C ARG A 74 11.79 -3.90 10.60
N GLY A 75 11.47 -4.45 9.45
CA GLY A 75 10.19 -5.08 9.19
C GLY A 75 9.02 -4.12 8.97
N MET A 76 9.23 -2.81 9.00
CA MET A 76 8.17 -1.81 8.95
C MET A 76 7.98 -1.24 7.56
N ILE A 77 6.73 -1.18 7.12
CA ILE A 77 6.31 -0.71 5.81
C ILE A 77 5.13 0.24 5.99
N GLU A 78 5.14 1.37 5.33
CA GLU A 78 4.06 2.35 5.34
C GLU A 78 3.55 2.57 3.91
N ILE A 79 2.24 2.60 3.72
CA ILE A 79 1.60 2.95 2.45
C ILE A 79 0.99 4.33 2.57
N LYS A 80 1.55 5.29 1.84
CA LYS A 80 1.08 6.68 1.92
C LYS A 80 1.21 7.44 0.62
N GLY A 81 0.43 8.52 0.52
CA GLY A 81 0.51 9.55 -0.49
C GLY A 81 0.16 10.89 0.15
N SER A 82 0.46 11.99 -0.49
CA SER A 82 0.12 13.32 0.01
C SER A 82 -1.06 13.89 -0.76
N HIS A 83 -2.27 13.78 -0.22
CA HIS A 83 -3.49 14.31 -0.86
C HIS A 83 -3.47 15.84 -1.01
N THR A 84 -2.67 16.54 -0.22
CA THR A 84 -2.49 18.01 -0.26
C THR A 84 -1.38 18.45 -1.21
N ALA A 85 -0.59 17.54 -1.76
CA ALA A 85 0.49 17.90 -2.66
C ALA A 85 -0.07 18.50 -3.96
N PHE A 86 0.62 19.53 -4.46
CA PHE A 86 0.27 20.17 -5.73
C PHE A 86 0.49 19.21 -6.90
N GLU A 87 1.61 18.52 -6.92
CA GLU A 87 1.98 17.60 -8.00
C GLU A 87 1.23 16.25 -7.90
N ALA A 88 0.69 15.79 -9.02
CA ALA A 88 -0.05 14.54 -9.08
C ALA A 88 0.77 13.31 -8.66
N PRO A 89 2.05 13.16 -9.05
CA PRO A 89 2.85 12.01 -8.60
C PRO A 89 3.02 11.93 -7.09
N ALA A 90 3.08 13.06 -6.39
CA ALA A 90 3.17 13.10 -4.93
C ALA A 90 1.89 12.67 -4.23
N ARG A 91 0.74 12.74 -4.92
CA ARG A 91 -0.56 12.27 -4.40
C ARG A 91 -0.78 10.77 -4.55
N MET A 92 0.01 10.09 -5.37
CA MET A 92 -0.10 8.64 -5.53
C MET A 92 0.26 7.92 -4.22
N LEU A 93 -0.45 6.85 -3.92
CA LEU A 93 -0.03 5.93 -2.86
C LEU A 93 1.26 5.23 -3.29
N ALA A 94 2.22 5.19 -2.40
CA ALA A 94 3.51 4.55 -2.63
C ALA A 94 3.95 3.77 -1.39
N VAL A 95 4.88 2.85 -1.59
CA VAL A 95 5.47 2.02 -0.55
C VAL A 95 6.66 2.73 0.05
N TYR A 96 6.67 2.87 1.38
CA TYR A 96 7.78 3.41 2.16
C TYR A 96 8.24 2.37 3.16
N ILE A 97 9.55 2.22 3.32
CA ILE A 97 10.17 1.23 4.20
C ILE A 97 11.16 1.92 5.11
N GLU A 98 11.03 1.72 6.41
CA GLU A 98 12.02 2.17 7.37
C GLU A 98 13.30 1.34 7.26
N LEU A 99 14.40 1.98 6.91
CA LEU A 99 15.72 1.36 6.86
C LEU A 99 16.39 1.38 8.24
N ASP A 100 16.24 2.49 8.96
CA ASP A 100 16.68 2.67 10.35
C ASP A 100 15.87 3.79 11.03
N GLU A 101 16.30 4.26 12.20
CA GLU A 101 15.60 5.31 12.98
C GLU A 101 15.57 6.66 12.27
N ALA A 102 16.47 6.90 11.32
CA ALA A 102 16.65 8.17 10.65
C ALA A 102 16.38 8.12 9.14
N GLN A 103 16.27 6.94 8.55
CA GLN A 103 16.19 6.76 7.10
C GLN A 103 15.01 5.90 6.69
N THR A 104 14.34 6.36 5.65
CA THR A 104 13.23 5.66 4.98
C THR A 104 13.52 5.64 3.48
N ILE A 105 13.28 4.52 2.82
CA ILE A 105 13.25 4.45 1.36
C ILE A 105 11.81 4.49 0.88
N GLY A 106 11.51 5.36 -0.08
CA GLY A 106 10.20 5.47 -0.73
C GLY A 106 10.28 5.06 -2.19
N PHE A 107 9.44 4.11 -2.59
CA PHE A 107 9.34 3.66 -3.98
C PHE A 107 8.31 4.52 -4.73
N ARG A 108 8.69 5.77 -4.97
CA ARG A 108 7.93 6.75 -5.74
C ARG A 108 8.85 7.45 -6.70
N ASP A 109 8.51 7.44 -7.98
CA ASP A 109 9.21 8.23 -8.99
C ASP A 109 8.30 9.37 -9.50
N PRO A 110 8.64 10.65 -9.26
CA PRO A 110 7.86 11.78 -9.76
C PRO A 110 7.89 11.91 -11.29
N ALA A 111 8.92 11.37 -11.94
CA ALA A 111 9.08 11.43 -13.39
C ALA A 111 8.44 10.23 -14.10
N ASP A 112 8.33 9.09 -13.41
CA ASP A 112 7.77 7.85 -13.94
C ASP A 112 6.79 7.21 -12.96
N SER A 113 5.51 7.51 -13.13
CA SER A 113 4.44 6.98 -12.28
C SER A 113 4.28 5.46 -12.38
N GLU A 114 4.75 4.83 -13.46
CA GLU A 114 4.72 3.38 -13.63
C GLU A 114 5.57 2.69 -12.55
N VAL A 115 6.72 3.25 -12.19
CA VAL A 115 7.55 2.74 -11.09
C VAL A 115 6.74 2.68 -9.79
N THR A 116 6.07 3.79 -9.43
CA THR A 116 5.23 3.84 -8.23
C THR A 116 4.14 2.76 -8.24
N VAL A 117 3.47 2.59 -9.37
CA VAL A 117 2.40 1.59 -9.54
C VAL A 117 2.93 0.17 -9.41
N ARG A 118 4.07 -0.15 -10.05
CA ARG A 118 4.67 -1.49 -9.99
C ARG A 118 5.06 -1.88 -8.57
N PHE A 119 5.62 -0.97 -7.79
CA PHE A 119 5.95 -1.24 -6.39
C PHE A 119 4.70 -1.42 -5.52
N LEU A 120 3.64 -0.63 -5.74
CA LEU A 120 2.38 -0.83 -5.03
C LEU A 120 1.73 -2.18 -5.38
N GLU A 121 1.80 -2.59 -6.64
CA GLU A 121 1.36 -3.91 -7.09
C GLU A 121 2.21 -5.04 -6.50
N GLY A 122 3.52 -4.85 -6.43
CA GLY A 122 4.43 -5.77 -5.71
C GLY A 122 4.05 -5.92 -4.24
N PHE A 123 3.70 -4.81 -3.58
CA PHE A 123 3.24 -4.84 -2.20
C PHE A 123 1.89 -5.59 -2.06
N ARG A 124 0.96 -5.40 -3.01
CA ARG A 124 -0.29 -6.17 -3.05
C ARG A 124 -0.04 -7.67 -3.12
N GLN A 125 0.96 -8.11 -3.90
CA GLN A 125 1.38 -9.52 -3.95
C GLN A 125 1.82 -10.02 -2.57
N LEU A 126 2.60 -9.22 -1.82
CA LEU A 126 3.04 -9.57 -0.47
C LEU A 126 1.85 -9.72 0.49
N CYS A 127 0.84 -8.84 0.37
CA CYS A 127 -0.40 -8.95 1.15
C CYS A 127 -1.11 -10.28 0.86
N SER A 128 -1.33 -10.60 -0.40
CA SER A 128 -2.01 -11.84 -0.83
C SER A 128 -1.24 -13.09 -0.44
N ALA A 129 0.08 -13.02 -0.41
CA ALA A 129 0.97 -14.12 -0.05
C ALA A 129 1.09 -14.35 1.47
N GLY A 130 0.53 -13.48 2.31
CA GLY A 130 0.67 -13.55 3.76
C GLY A 130 2.09 -13.24 4.25
N LEU A 131 2.87 -12.51 3.47
CA LEU A 131 4.25 -12.12 3.79
C LEU A 131 4.32 -10.81 4.58
N VAL A 132 3.21 -10.09 4.67
CA VAL A 132 3.04 -8.87 5.46
C VAL A 132 1.76 -8.95 6.30
N LEU A 133 1.73 -8.18 7.38
CA LEU A 133 0.60 -8.03 8.29
C LEU A 133 0.18 -6.56 8.31
N HIS A 134 -1.11 -6.30 8.33
CA HIS A 134 -1.65 -4.96 8.59
C HIS A 134 -1.77 -4.72 10.09
N HIS A 135 -1.41 -3.53 10.55
CA HIS A 135 -1.55 -3.10 11.95
C HIS A 135 -2.65 -2.05 12.08
N THR A 136 -2.28 -0.78 11.95
CA THR A 136 -3.22 0.34 12.07
C THR A 136 -3.06 1.28 10.88
N HIS A 137 -4.16 1.86 10.42
CA HIS A 137 -4.18 2.84 9.33
C HIS A 137 -3.38 2.37 8.11
N ARG A 138 -2.20 2.94 7.89
CA ARG A 138 -1.31 2.72 6.75
C ARG A 138 -0.06 1.89 7.09
N ASP A 139 0.00 1.37 8.31
CA ASP A 139 1.17 0.67 8.83
C ASP A 139 1.05 -0.85 8.64
N PHE A 140 2.10 -1.40 8.08
CA PHE A 140 2.27 -2.83 7.86
C PHE A 140 3.63 -3.29 8.41
N SER A 141 3.76 -4.58 8.65
CA SER A 141 5.06 -5.19 8.93
C SER A 141 5.25 -6.46 8.13
N LEU A 142 6.49 -6.94 8.05
CA LEU A 142 6.73 -8.30 7.60
C LEU A 142 6.06 -9.29 8.57
N SER A 143 5.48 -10.37 8.03
CA SER A 143 5.10 -11.54 8.81
C SER A 143 6.32 -12.41 9.10
N THR A 144 6.17 -13.42 9.98
CA THR A 144 7.22 -14.41 10.21
C THR A 144 7.68 -15.08 8.92
N LYS A 145 6.73 -15.42 8.03
CA LYS A 145 7.03 -15.96 6.69
C LYS A 145 7.75 -14.94 5.83
N GLY A 146 7.33 -13.65 5.90
CA GLY A 146 7.97 -12.55 5.19
C GLY A 146 9.44 -12.39 5.59
N PHE A 147 9.74 -12.38 6.87
CA PHE A 147 11.12 -12.34 7.36
C PHE A 147 11.94 -13.56 6.92
N ALA A 148 11.36 -14.76 7.00
CA ALA A 148 12.04 -15.98 6.57
C ALA A 148 12.39 -15.93 5.07
N LEU A 149 11.43 -15.53 4.24
CA LEU A 149 11.65 -15.45 2.79
C LEU A 149 12.62 -14.32 2.42
N ALA A 150 12.52 -13.16 3.08
CA ALA A 150 13.40 -12.01 2.85
C ALA A 150 14.88 -12.35 3.09
N ARG A 151 15.18 -13.22 4.07
CA ARG A 151 16.56 -13.67 4.35
C ARG A 151 17.16 -14.52 3.25
N THR A 152 16.35 -15.09 2.36
CA THR A 152 16.83 -15.91 1.22
C THR A 152 17.18 -15.07 -0.01
N ILE A 153 16.85 -13.77 0.00
CA ILE A 153 17.08 -12.87 -1.13
C ILE A 153 18.52 -12.37 -1.11
N ALA A 154 19.26 -12.57 -2.19
CA ALA A 154 20.56 -11.96 -2.38
C ALA A 154 20.39 -10.48 -2.76
N LYS A 155 21.21 -9.61 -2.17
CA LYS A 155 21.15 -8.16 -2.41
C LYS A 155 21.35 -7.84 -3.89
N GLU A 156 22.28 -8.48 -4.51
CA GLU A 156 22.69 -8.28 -5.90
C GLU A 156 21.52 -8.51 -6.86
N ASP A 157 20.64 -9.45 -6.54
CA ASP A 157 19.48 -9.80 -7.37
C ASP A 157 18.41 -8.70 -7.39
N VAL A 158 18.30 -7.93 -6.31
CA VAL A 158 17.25 -6.91 -6.14
C VAL A 158 17.76 -5.48 -6.21
N GLN A 159 19.08 -5.28 -6.23
CA GLN A 159 19.68 -3.94 -6.22
C GLN A 159 19.15 -3.03 -7.33
N PRO A 160 18.97 -3.47 -8.59
CA PRO A 160 18.44 -2.60 -9.66
C PRO A 160 17.02 -2.06 -9.37
N TRP A 161 16.24 -2.78 -8.58
CA TRP A 161 14.88 -2.35 -8.15
C TRP A 161 14.96 -1.46 -6.91
N ILE A 162 15.85 -1.76 -5.96
CA ILE A 162 16.09 -0.90 -4.80
C ILE A 162 16.56 0.49 -5.25
N ASP A 163 17.41 0.57 -6.26
CA ASP A 163 17.93 1.82 -6.82
C ASP A 163 16.86 2.71 -7.47
N GLN A 164 15.66 2.18 -7.72
CA GLN A 164 14.50 2.96 -8.15
C GLN A 164 13.81 3.69 -6.99
N GLY A 165 14.12 3.32 -5.75
CA GLY A 165 13.66 4.01 -4.56
C GLY A 165 14.46 5.28 -4.28
N ARG A 166 13.87 6.18 -3.50
CA ARG A 166 14.54 7.37 -2.97
C ARG A 166 14.65 7.27 -1.46
N GLU A 167 15.83 7.58 -0.95
CA GLU A 167 16.05 7.67 0.48
C GLU A 167 15.64 9.03 1.00
N PHE A 168 14.93 9.05 2.13
CA PHE A 168 14.51 10.23 2.85
C PHE A 168 15.10 10.19 4.25
N GLY A 169 15.69 11.32 4.70
CA GLY A 169 16.14 11.52 6.06
C GLY A 169 15.04 12.12 6.95
N LEU A 170 15.31 12.26 8.24
CA LEU A 170 14.39 12.88 9.21
C LEU A 170 14.10 14.38 8.93
N HIS A 171 14.84 15.01 8.03
CA HIS A 171 14.76 16.44 7.74
C HIS A 171 14.40 16.74 6.27
N ASP A 172 13.98 15.75 5.51
CA ASP A 172 13.57 15.91 4.09
C ASP A 172 12.06 16.14 3.93
#